data_27a961dfe2d5e993436902e7e1439263
#
_entry.id   27a961dfe2d5e993436902e7e1439263
#
_cell.length_a   1.000
_cell.length_b   1.000
_cell.length_c   1.000
_cell.angle_alpha   90.00
_cell.angle_beta   90.00
_cell.angle_gamma   90.00
#
_symmetry.space_group_name_H-M   'P 1'
#
loop_
_entity.id
_entity.type
_entity.pdbx_description
1 polymer ?
#
loop_
_entity_poly.entity_id
_entity_poly.type
_entity_poly.pdbx_seq_one_letter_code
_entity_poly.pdbx_strand_id
1 'polypeptide(L)'
;MTAADAPLTVDWMVRQYGFDRDEVEAWVRDLHFNWPLSVKATDDDGKVVGLLNMSDYRIEEETRQILVDAPDVLADLNARRYTAVFSFIVAEPYRSTRLNYDMLMSIMPELKARYDFVFIPVLHRLKTHQYWQRWGATEFYRDAECVYYKLELSKG
;
A
#
# COMPACT_ATOMS: atom_id res chain seq x y z
N MET A 1 4.72 4.69 -12.49
CA MET A 1 5.26 5.95 -11.92
C MET A 1 6.77 5.93 -11.92
N THR A 2 7.40 7.07 -11.73
CA THR A 2 8.84 7.22 -11.55
C THR A 2 9.15 8.07 -10.31
N ALA A 3 10.42 8.16 -9.92
CA ALA A 3 10.83 9.01 -8.79
C ALA A 3 10.46 10.50 -8.99
N ALA A 4 10.24 10.95 -10.22
CA ALA A 4 9.76 12.30 -10.50
C ALA A 4 8.33 12.55 -9.97
N ASP A 5 7.58 11.50 -9.67
CA ASP A 5 6.23 11.59 -9.09
C ASP A 5 6.23 11.71 -7.55
N ALA A 6 7.41 11.73 -6.91
CA ALA A 6 7.50 11.83 -5.45
C ALA A 6 6.77 13.06 -4.88
N PRO A 7 6.91 14.29 -5.43
CA PRO A 7 6.16 15.45 -4.93
C PRO A 7 4.65 15.27 -5.01
N LEU A 8 4.14 14.65 -6.07
CA LEU A 8 2.72 14.34 -6.22
C LEU A 8 2.25 13.37 -5.14
N THR A 9 3.02 12.31 -4.88
CA THR A 9 2.73 11.34 -3.83
C THR A 9 2.66 12.02 -2.45
N VAL A 10 3.64 12.86 -2.13
CA VAL A 10 3.66 13.62 -0.87
C VAL A 10 2.40 14.49 -0.74
N ASP A 11 2.07 15.26 -1.76
CA ASP A 11 0.92 16.15 -1.74
C ASP A 11 -0.40 15.40 -1.50
N TRP A 12 -0.57 14.26 -2.14
CA TRP A 12 -1.77 13.44 -1.99
C TRP A 12 -1.86 12.81 -0.61
N MET A 13 -0.76 12.30 -0.07
CA MET A 13 -0.73 11.71 1.27
C MET A 13 -1.00 12.74 2.36
N VAL A 14 -0.42 13.93 2.26
CA VAL A 14 -0.66 15.02 3.21
C VAL A 14 -2.14 15.42 3.20
N ARG A 15 -2.72 15.60 2.02
CA ARG A 15 -4.14 15.99 1.90
C ARG A 15 -5.10 14.90 2.37
N GLN A 16 -4.82 13.64 2.01
CA GLN A 16 -5.74 12.53 2.30
C GLN A 16 -5.67 12.09 3.75
N TYR A 17 -4.46 11.97 4.30
CA TYR A 17 -4.25 11.38 5.62
C TYR A 17 -4.02 12.41 6.72
N GLY A 18 -3.70 13.65 6.38
CA GLY A 18 -3.43 14.69 7.35
C GLY A 18 -2.09 14.57 8.06
N PHE A 19 -1.15 13.80 7.50
CA PHE A 19 0.18 13.66 8.05
C PHE A 19 1.01 14.93 7.88
N ASP A 20 2.02 15.10 8.72
CA ASP A 20 3.01 16.17 8.58
C ASP A 20 3.80 15.99 7.28
N ARG A 21 3.98 17.10 6.54
CA ARG A 21 4.65 17.07 5.24
C ARG A 21 6.09 16.59 5.32
N ASP A 22 6.85 17.09 6.29
CA ASP A 22 8.28 16.73 6.43
C ASP A 22 8.43 15.24 6.73
N GLU A 23 7.51 14.69 7.53
CA GLU A 23 7.46 13.27 7.85
C GLU A 23 7.17 12.43 6.60
N VAL A 24 6.16 12.82 5.81
CA VAL A 24 5.82 12.12 4.57
C VAL A 24 6.96 12.21 3.56
N GLU A 25 7.61 13.35 3.42
CA GLU A 25 8.77 13.50 2.54
C GLU A 25 9.91 12.56 2.95
N ALA A 26 10.15 12.42 4.24
CA ALA A 26 11.14 11.48 4.76
C ALA A 26 10.79 10.02 4.42
N TRP A 27 9.53 9.62 4.57
CA TRP A 27 9.08 8.28 4.22
C TRP A 27 9.25 7.99 2.73
N VAL A 28 8.82 8.91 1.88
CA VAL A 28 8.91 8.74 0.42
C VAL A 28 10.37 8.63 -0.03
N ARG A 29 11.29 9.35 0.64
CA ARG A 29 12.72 9.27 0.37
C ARG A 29 13.34 7.97 0.88
N ASP A 30 12.97 7.52 2.08
CA ASP A 30 13.73 6.53 2.84
C ASP A 30 13.12 5.11 2.83
N LEU A 31 11.83 4.94 2.51
CA LEU A 31 11.13 3.65 2.61
C LEU A 31 11.07 2.85 1.31
N HIS A 32 12.09 2.92 0.49
CA HIS A 32 12.28 2.04 -0.68
C HIS A 32 11.06 1.92 -1.60
N PHE A 33 10.50 3.06 -2.01
CA PHE A 33 9.35 3.08 -2.93
C PHE A 33 9.67 2.35 -4.22
N ASN A 34 8.79 1.46 -4.61
CA ASN A 34 8.87 0.73 -5.86
C ASN A 34 8.09 1.49 -6.94
N TRP A 35 8.74 2.50 -7.53
CA TRP A 35 8.10 3.35 -8.53
C TRP A 35 7.59 2.59 -9.76
N PRO A 36 8.33 1.60 -10.31
CA PRO A 36 7.82 0.83 -11.46
C PRO A 36 6.54 0.06 -11.19
N LEU A 37 6.29 -0.36 -9.94
CA LEU A 37 5.03 -1.01 -9.54
C LEU A 37 3.97 -0.03 -9.06
N SER A 38 4.32 1.22 -8.82
CA SER A 38 3.35 2.23 -8.40
C SER A 38 2.55 2.74 -9.60
N VAL A 39 1.27 3.03 -9.37
CA VAL A 39 0.30 3.34 -10.42
C VAL A 39 -0.27 4.74 -10.22
N LYS A 40 -0.33 5.48 -11.30
CA LYS A 40 -0.98 6.78 -11.38
C LYS A 40 -2.10 6.68 -12.40
N ALA A 41 -3.34 6.92 -11.99
CA ALA A 41 -4.49 6.97 -12.88
C ALA A 41 -4.81 8.41 -13.25
N THR A 42 -5.07 8.65 -14.52
CA THR A 42 -5.44 9.98 -15.04
C THR A 42 -6.78 9.90 -15.76
N ASP A 43 -7.54 11.01 -15.73
CA ASP A 43 -8.75 11.15 -16.53
C ASP A 43 -8.41 11.53 -17.99
N ASP A 44 -9.45 11.75 -18.81
CA ASP A 44 -9.29 12.09 -20.24
C ASP A 44 -8.60 13.44 -20.43
N ASP A 45 -8.62 14.33 -19.44
CA ASP A 45 -7.95 15.64 -19.48
C ASP A 45 -6.52 15.57 -18.95
N GLY A 46 -6.03 14.38 -18.56
CA GLY A 46 -4.69 14.19 -18.02
C GLY A 46 -4.57 14.51 -16.53
N LYS A 47 -5.68 14.81 -15.84
CA LYS A 47 -5.68 15.07 -14.41
C LYS A 47 -5.54 13.77 -13.64
N VAL A 48 -4.67 13.75 -12.63
CA VAL A 48 -4.50 12.57 -11.76
C VAL A 48 -5.74 12.38 -10.88
N VAL A 49 -6.31 11.17 -10.90
CA VAL A 49 -7.52 10.80 -10.15
C VAL A 49 -7.29 9.63 -9.21
N GLY A 50 -6.13 8.99 -9.25
CA GLY A 50 -5.79 7.92 -8.34
C GLY A 50 -4.29 7.69 -8.24
N LEU A 51 -3.82 7.28 -7.06
CA LEU A 51 -2.44 6.88 -6.79
C LEU A 51 -2.43 5.58 -5.98
N LEU A 52 -1.64 4.62 -6.45
CA LEU A 52 -1.30 3.41 -5.72
C LEU A 52 0.22 3.36 -5.60
N ASN A 53 0.74 3.57 -4.41
CA ASN A 53 2.17 3.53 -4.16
C ASN A 53 2.57 2.23 -3.49
N MET A 54 3.51 1.53 -4.12
CA MET A 54 4.10 0.29 -3.62
C MET A 54 5.47 0.58 -3.02
N SER A 55 5.83 -0.16 -1.98
CA SER A 55 7.13 -0.02 -1.33
C SER A 55 7.66 -1.38 -0.92
N ASP A 56 8.97 -1.58 -1.04
CA ASP A 56 9.63 -2.82 -0.66
C ASP A 56 10.20 -2.76 0.78
N TYR A 57 9.69 -1.85 1.62
CA TYR A 57 10.10 -1.80 3.02
C TYR A 57 9.68 -3.08 3.76
N ARG A 58 10.39 -3.38 4.84
CA ARG A 58 10.12 -4.58 5.64
C ARG A 58 9.05 -4.28 6.71
N ILE A 59 8.31 -5.30 7.10
CA ILE A 59 7.24 -5.19 8.12
C ILE A 59 7.79 -4.64 9.44
N GLU A 60 8.98 -5.06 9.83
CA GLU A 60 9.63 -4.57 11.04
C GLU A 60 9.99 -3.09 11.00
N GLU A 61 10.07 -2.48 9.81
CA GLU A 61 10.28 -1.04 9.65
C GLU A 61 8.99 -0.26 9.94
N GLU A 62 7.83 -0.87 9.69
CA GLU A 62 6.52 -0.28 9.98
C GLU A 62 6.17 -0.41 11.45
N THR A 63 6.39 -1.59 12.04
CA THR A 63 6.08 -1.79 13.45
C THR A 63 7.07 -2.74 14.11
N ARG A 64 7.76 -2.22 15.11
CA ARG A 64 8.65 -3.03 15.94
C ARG A 64 7.88 -3.83 16.99
N GLN A 65 6.63 -3.46 17.26
CA GLN A 65 5.82 -4.13 18.27
C GLN A 65 5.52 -5.59 17.87
N ILE A 66 5.44 -5.87 16.56
CA ILE A 66 5.24 -7.24 16.09
C ILE A 66 6.40 -8.17 16.47
N LEU A 67 7.62 -7.66 16.60
CA LEU A 67 8.76 -8.44 17.05
C LEU A 67 8.59 -8.93 18.49
N VAL A 68 7.89 -8.15 19.31
CA VAL A 68 7.63 -8.49 20.73
C VAL A 68 6.39 -9.37 20.84
N ASP A 69 5.30 -8.98 20.16
CA ASP A 69 3.98 -9.60 20.34
C ASP A 69 3.82 -10.92 19.57
N ALA A 70 4.42 -11.00 18.38
CA ALA A 70 4.20 -12.14 17.47
C ALA A 70 5.46 -12.48 16.66
N PRO A 71 6.58 -12.84 17.32
CA PRO A 71 7.84 -13.09 16.62
C PRO A 71 7.75 -14.27 15.63
N ASP A 72 6.95 -15.29 15.93
CA ASP A 72 6.78 -16.45 15.05
C ASP A 72 6.04 -16.07 13.76
N VAL A 73 5.04 -15.21 13.87
CA VAL A 73 4.29 -14.70 12.70
C VAL A 73 5.24 -13.88 11.81
N LEU A 74 6.05 -13.02 12.42
CA LEU A 74 7.01 -12.21 11.66
C LEU A 74 8.05 -13.08 10.97
N ALA A 75 8.58 -14.11 11.64
CA ALA A 75 9.56 -15.02 11.06
C ALA A 75 8.98 -15.76 9.84
N ASP A 76 7.73 -16.22 9.93
CA ASP A 76 7.03 -16.87 8.82
C ASP A 76 6.86 -15.93 7.62
N LEU A 77 6.44 -14.69 7.87
CA LEU A 77 6.29 -13.69 6.81
C LEU A 77 7.62 -13.33 6.17
N ASN A 78 8.68 -13.15 6.96
CA ASN A 78 10.00 -12.77 6.46
C ASN A 78 10.71 -13.90 5.69
N ALA A 79 10.27 -15.14 5.81
CA ALA A 79 10.75 -16.25 4.98
C ALA A 79 10.21 -16.19 3.54
N ARG A 80 9.29 -15.28 3.25
CA ARG A 80 8.59 -15.15 1.96
C ARG A 80 8.92 -13.81 1.31
N ARG A 81 8.69 -13.70 0.00
CA ARG A 81 8.89 -12.45 -0.76
C ARG A 81 7.60 -11.64 -0.71
N TYR A 82 7.70 -10.38 -0.32
CA TYR A 82 6.54 -9.50 -0.29
C TYR A 82 6.91 -8.05 -0.63
N THR A 83 5.89 -7.31 -1.04
CA THR A 83 5.92 -5.85 -1.20
C THR A 83 4.75 -5.26 -0.45
N ALA A 84 4.78 -3.97 -0.16
CA ALA A 84 3.76 -3.30 0.62
C ALA A 84 2.96 -2.29 -0.22
N VAL A 85 1.66 -2.18 0.08
CA VAL A 85 0.87 -1.01 -0.31
C VAL A 85 1.17 0.09 0.70
N PHE A 86 1.88 1.12 0.26
CA PHE A 86 2.20 2.25 1.14
C PHE A 86 1.05 3.25 1.21
N SER A 87 0.49 3.61 0.06
CA SER A 87 -0.71 4.44 -0.01
C SER A 87 -1.58 4.02 -1.19
N PHE A 88 -2.88 4.15 -1.02
CA PHE A 88 -3.86 3.89 -2.07
C PHE A 88 -4.96 4.94 -1.96
N ILE A 89 -4.92 5.93 -2.85
CA ILE A 89 -5.79 7.10 -2.78
C ILE A 89 -6.50 7.27 -4.11
N VAL A 90 -7.83 7.39 -4.06
CA VAL A 90 -8.68 7.67 -5.23
C VAL A 90 -9.43 8.97 -4.96
N ALA A 91 -9.46 9.86 -5.94
CA ALA A 91 -10.20 11.11 -5.87
C ALA A 91 -11.68 10.86 -5.59
N GLU A 92 -12.30 11.72 -4.79
CA GLU A 92 -13.66 11.51 -4.28
C GLU A 92 -14.69 11.14 -5.36
N PRO A 93 -14.75 11.81 -6.53
CA PRO A 93 -15.73 11.46 -7.56
C PRO A 93 -15.58 10.02 -8.11
N TYR A 94 -14.42 9.37 -7.90
CA TYR A 94 -14.12 8.05 -8.43
C TYR A 94 -14.18 6.94 -7.36
N ARG A 95 -14.47 7.28 -6.10
CA ARG A 95 -14.43 6.31 -4.98
C ARG A 95 -15.51 5.24 -5.04
N SER A 96 -16.61 5.52 -5.71
CA SER A 96 -17.71 4.55 -5.90
C SER A 96 -17.60 3.77 -7.22
N THR A 97 -16.53 3.96 -7.97
CA THR A 97 -16.27 3.28 -9.24
C THR A 97 -15.33 2.09 -9.03
N ARG A 98 -15.01 1.39 -10.13
CA ARG A 98 -14.05 0.28 -10.11
C ARG A 98 -12.59 0.74 -10.19
N LEU A 99 -12.30 2.03 -10.17
CA LEU A 99 -10.96 2.54 -10.43
C LEU A 99 -9.90 1.92 -9.52
N ASN A 100 -10.20 1.82 -8.21
CA ASN A 100 -9.27 1.21 -7.25
C ASN A 100 -8.96 -0.25 -7.59
N TYR A 101 -9.97 -1.03 -7.95
CA TYR A 101 -9.80 -2.41 -8.38
C TYR A 101 -8.97 -2.49 -9.66
N ASP A 102 -9.29 -1.67 -10.65
CA ASP A 102 -8.61 -1.67 -11.95
C ASP A 102 -7.13 -1.26 -11.80
N MET A 103 -6.83 -0.31 -10.92
CA MET A 103 -5.44 0.08 -10.61
C MET A 103 -4.65 -1.09 -10.01
N LEU A 104 -5.21 -1.80 -9.04
CA LEU A 104 -4.55 -2.97 -8.44
C LEU A 104 -4.38 -4.09 -9.47
N MET A 105 -5.41 -4.35 -10.27
CA MET A 105 -5.35 -5.40 -11.30
C MET A 105 -4.33 -5.10 -12.39
N SER A 106 -4.04 -3.83 -12.67
CA SER A 106 -3.05 -3.44 -13.67
C SER A 106 -1.63 -3.92 -13.33
N ILE A 107 -1.30 -4.08 -12.05
CA ILE A 107 0.00 -4.56 -11.60
C ILE A 107 -0.03 -6.00 -11.09
N MET A 108 -1.19 -6.64 -11.06
CA MET A 108 -1.34 -7.99 -10.51
C MET A 108 -0.46 -9.04 -11.19
N PRO A 109 -0.31 -9.06 -12.53
CA PRO A 109 0.60 -10.02 -13.17
C PRO A 109 2.04 -9.89 -12.69
N GLU A 110 2.53 -8.66 -12.53
CA GLU A 110 3.89 -8.40 -12.04
C GLU A 110 4.02 -8.78 -10.56
N LEU A 111 3.01 -8.47 -9.75
CA LEU A 111 2.99 -8.88 -8.34
C LEU A 111 3.10 -10.39 -8.20
N LYS A 112 2.29 -11.15 -8.95
CA LYS A 112 2.30 -12.62 -8.92
C LYS A 112 3.63 -13.22 -9.39
N ALA A 113 4.29 -12.57 -10.34
CA ALA A 113 5.57 -13.03 -10.85
C ALA A 113 6.72 -12.86 -9.83
N ARG A 114 6.65 -11.85 -8.96
CA ARG A 114 7.76 -11.43 -8.12
C ARG A 114 7.59 -11.72 -6.64
N TYR A 115 6.36 -11.77 -6.14
CA TYR A 115 6.07 -11.82 -4.71
C TYR A 115 5.13 -12.97 -4.36
N ASP A 116 5.16 -13.36 -3.11
CA ASP A 116 4.29 -14.40 -2.56
C ASP A 116 3.03 -13.80 -1.92
N PHE A 117 3.15 -12.60 -1.38
CA PHE A 117 2.00 -11.84 -0.87
C PHE A 117 2.25 -10.33 -0.90
N VAL A 118 1.18 -9.57 -0.71
CA VAL A 118 1.21 -8.11 -0.54
C VAL A 118 0.88 -7.80 0.92
N PHE A 119 1.71 -6.98 1.54
CA PHE A 119 1.51 -6.45 2.89
C PHE A 119 0.75 -5.13 2.82
N ILE A 120 -0.30 -4.99 3.64
CA ILE A 120 -1.21 -3.84 3.55
C ILE A 120 -1.50 -3.31 4.95
N PRO A 121 -0.80 -2.25 5.40
CA PRO A 121 -1.15 -1.54 6.63
C PRO A 121 -2.31 -0.57 6.35
N VAL A 122 -3.37 -0.63 7.16
CA VAL A 122 -4.55 0.23 7.00
C VAL A 122 -4.85 0.91 8.33
N LEU A 123 -4.82 2.25 8.35
CA LEU A 123 -5.21 3.02 9.54
C LEU A 123 -6.63 2.65 9.97
N HIS A 124 -6.85 2.50 11.30
CA HIS A 124 -8.16 2.12 11.85
C HIS A 124 -9.31 3.00 11.35
N ARG A 125 -9.05 4.31 11.20
CA ARG A 125 -10.06 5.29 10.80
C ARG A 125 -10.48 5.22 9.35
N LEU A 126 -9.75 4.49 8.50
CA LEU A 126 -10.06 4.41 7.07
C LEU A 126 -11.18 3.40 6.82
N LYS A 127 -11.98 3.68 5.81
CA LYS A 127 -13.10 2.80 5.40
C LYS A 127 -12.69 1.74 4.38
N THR A 128 -11.41 1.67 4.03
CA THR A 128 -10.91 0.78 2.98
C THR A 128 -10.75 -0.67 3.42
N HIS A 129 -10.85 -0.97 4.71
CA HIS A 129 -10.74 -2.34 5.26
C HIS A 129 -11.64 -3.33 4.52
N GLN A 130 -12.90 -2.97 4.28
CA GLN A 130 -13.87 -3.82 3.61
C GLN A 130 -13.47 -4.16 2.16
N TYR A 131 -12.81 -3.24 1.45
CA TYR A 131 -12.34 -3.51 0.09
C TYR A 131 -11.25 -4.58 0.09
N TRP A 132 -10.25 -4.44 0.96
CA TRP A 132 -9.17 -5.40 1.07
C TRP A 132 -9.68 -6.80 1.45
N GLN A 133 -10.59 -6.87 2.42
CA GLN A 133 -11.22 -8.13 2.83
C GLN A 133 -12.03 -8.75 1.69
N ARG A 134 -12.77 -7.94 0.93
CA ARG A 134 -13.54 -8.40 -0.22
C ARG A 134 -12.62 -8.94 -1.32
N TRP A 135 -11.43 -8.39 -1.46
CA TRP A 135 -10.44 -8.85 -2.44
C TRP A 135 -9.63 -10.05 -1.94
N GLY A 136 -9.91 -10.57 -0.77
CA GLY A 136 -9.30 -11.78 -0.23
C GLY A 136 -8.15 -11.55 0.74
N ALA A 137 -7.89 -10.31 1.15
CA ALA A 137 -6.88 -10.03 2.16
C ALA A 137 -7.34 -10.49 3.54
N THR A 138 -6.40 -11.00 4.35
CA THR A 138 -6.65 -11.45 5.71
C THR A 138 -5.82 -10.66 6.71
N GLU A 139 -6.45 -10.32 7.84
CA GLU A 139 -5.74 -9.69 8.95
C GLU A 139 -4.79 -10.68 9.60
N PHE A 140 -3.57 -10.25 9.90
CA PHE A 140 -2.60 -11.07 10.62
C PHE A 140 -2.04 -10.40 11.88
N TYR A 141 -2.20 -9.08 12.01
CA TYR A 141 -1.75 -8.31 13.18
C TYR A 141 -2.51 -7.00 13.24
N ARG A 142 -2.58 -6.40 14.43
CA ARG A 142 -3.06 -5.02 14.61
C ARG A 142 -2.35 -4.36 15.79
N ASP A 143 -2.19 -3.05 15.70
CA ASP A 143 -1.68 -2.21 16.78
C ASP A 143 -2.64 -1.04 17.06
N ALA A 144 -2.19 -0.05 17.81
CA ALA A 144 -3.02 1.11 18.15
C ALA A 144 -3.39 1.98 16.93
N GLU A 145 -2.62 1.95 15.87
CA GLU A 145 -2.78 2.81 14.70
C GLU A 145 -3.40 2.10 13.49
N CYS A 146 -2.97 0.86 13.24
CA CYS A 146 -3.28 0.13 12.00
C CYS A 146 -3.80 -1.28 12.26
N VAL A 147 -4.55 -1.77 11.30
CA VAL A 147 -4.79 -3.19 11.04
C VAL A 147 -3.88 -3.60 9.88
N TYR A 148 -3.17 -4.71 10.03
CA TYR A 148 -2.24 -5.20 9.02
C TYR A 148 -2.82 -6.43 8.33
N TYR A 149 -2.97 -6.30 7.01
CA TYR A 149 -3.49 -7.36 6.14
C TYR A 149 -2.39 -7.95 5.28
N LYS A 150 -2.61 -9.18 4.85
CA LYS A 150 -1.85 -9.80 3.77
C LYS A 150 -2.81 -10.26 2.68
N LEU A 151 -2.44 -10.01 1.44
CA LEU A 151 -3.11 -10.53 0.26
C LEU A 151 -2.22 -11.59 -0.35
N GLU A 152 -2.60 -12.86 -0.22
CA GLU A 152 -1.86 -13.98 -0.79
C GLU A 152 -1.95 -13.94 -2.32
N LEU A 153 -0.83 -14.12 -2.98
CA LEU A 153 -0.75 -14.12 -4.43
C LEU A 153 -0.68 -15.56 -4.93
N SER A 154 -1.79 -16.07 -5.45
CA SER A 154 -1.79 -17.40 -6.04
C SER A 154 -0.99 -17.40 -7.33
N LYS A 155 -0.02 -18.32 -7.41
CA LYS A 155 0.73 -18.58 -8.63
C LYS A 155 -0.06 -19.60 -9.47
N GLY A 156 -0.85 -19.05 -10.35
CA GLY A 156 -1.63 -19.90 -11.24
C GLY A 156 -1.13 -19.83 -12.65
#